data_ac0ba6b3a3f997f7e1db1584a7cbe274
#
_entry.id   ac0ba6b3a3f997f7e1db1584a7cbe274
#
_cell.length_a   1.000
_cell.length_b   1.000
_cell.length_c   1.000
_cell.angle_alpha   90.00
_cell.angle_beta   90.00
_cell.angle_gamma   90.00
#
_symmetry.space_group_name_H-M   'P 1'
#
loop_
_entity.id
_entity.type
_entity.pdbx_description
1 polymer ?
#
loop_
_entity_poly.entity_id
_entity_poly.type
_entity_poly.pdbx_seq_one_letter_code
_entity_poly.pdbx_strand_id
1 'polypeptide(L)'
;GTVLVVHHPPVPSASAVMSRFALRNPDDLAEVLVGSDVRIILSGHLHVPGSATLAGIPVAIAGGLSYAADPMYQNRGYRAMTEAQSFTVVELYPGQVVTMVVPVSAHSTLYQIDVG
;
A
#
# COMPACT_ATOMS: atom_id res chain seq x y z
N GLY A 1 18.60 -0.02 -9.42
CA GLY A 1 17.75 -0.72 -8.46
C GLY A 1 16.46 -1.20 -9.08
N THR A 2 15.86 -2.18 -8.45
CA THR A 2 14.65 -2.87 -8.91
C THR A 2 13.42 -2.41 -8.14
N VAL A 3 12.27 -2.33 -8.81
CA VAL A 3 10.95 -2.24 -8.19
C VAL A 3 10.29 -3.62 -8.30
N LEU A 4 9.98 -4.23 -7.18
CA LEU A 4 9.27 -5.51 -7.15
C LEU A 4 7.77 -5.24 -7.05
N VAL A 5 6.97 -5.85 -7.92
CA VAL A 5 5.51 -5.74 -7.89
C VAL A 5 4.90 -7.11 -7.59
N VAL A 6 4.12 -7.19 -6.54
CA VAL A 6 3.39 -8.39 -6.14
C VAL A 6 1.94 -8.02 -5.80
N HIS A 7 0.97 -8.80 -6.24
CA HIS A 7 -0.44 -8.46 -6.02
C HIS A 7 -0.82 -8.51 -4.54
N HIS A 8 -0.50 -9.62 -3.86
CA HIS A 8 -0.78 -9.80 -2.44
C HIS A 8 0.35 -9.18 -1.60
N PRO A 9 0.03 -8.33 -0.61
CA PRO A 9 1.07 -7.74 0.23
C PRO A 9 1.84 -8.83 1.00
N PRO A 10 3.18 -8.76 0.99
CA PRO A 10 4.03 -9.75 1.67
C PRO A 10 4.24 -9.42 3.15
N VAL A 11 3.26 -8.79 3.76
CA VAL A 11 3.28 -8.34 5.16
C VAL A 11 1.88 -8.50 5.75
N PRO A 12 1.75 -8.71 7.07
CA PRO A 12 0.44 -8.73 7.71
C PRO A 12 -0.24 -7.36 7.63
N SER A 13 -1.55 -7.36 7.65
CA SER A 13 -2.35 -6.14 7.80
C SER A 13 -2.62 -5.86 9.28
N ALA A 14 -2.87 -4.60 9.62
CA ALA A 14 -3.38 -4.22 10.94
C ALA A 14 -4.76 -4.86 11.23
N SER A 15 -5.51 -5.23 10.20
CA SER A 15 -6.76 -5.99 10.30
C SER A 15 -6.51 -7.48 10.23
N ALA A 16 -6.96 -8.24 11.24
CA ALA A 16 -6.85 -9.70 11.26
C ALA A 16 -7.57 -10.37 10.08
N VAL A 17 -8.69 -9.80 9.63
CA VAL A 17 -9.42 -10.29 8.45
C VAL A 17 -8.58 -10.05 7.19
N MET A 18 -8.02 -8.85 7.02
CA MET A 18 -7.20 -8.49 5.87
C MET A 18 -5.89 -9.27 5.81
N SER A 19 -5.32 -9.64 6.95
CA SER A 19 -4.09 -10.46 7.01
C SER A 19 -4.26 -11.83 6.35
N ARG A 20 -5.48 -12.35 6.24
CA ARG A 20 -5.77 -13.62 5.54
C ARG A 20 -5.58 -13.50 4.01
N PHE A 21 -5.53 -12.30 3.49
CA PHE A 21 -5.34 -11.99 2.07
C PHE A 21 -3.91 -11.57 1.75
N ALA A 22 -3.00 -11.63 2.72
CA ALA A 22 -1.58 -11.41 2.51
C ALA A 22 -0.93 -12.57 1.72
N LEU A 23 0.26 -12.33 1.22
CA LEU A 23 1.08 -13.34 0.58
C LEU A 23 1.31 -14.50 1.57
N ARG A 24 1.19 -15.73 1.10
CA ARG A 24 1.60 -16.91 1.86
C ARG A 24 3.13 -17.01 1.87
N ASN A 25 3.68 -17.42 3.00
CA ASN A 25 5.14 -17.60 3.18
C ASN A 25 5.94 -16.33 2.85
N PRO A 26 5.65 -15.18 3.46
CA PRO A 26 6.40 -13.96 3.22
C PRO A 26 7.88 -14.07 3.63
N ASP A 27 8.21 -14.99 4.53
CA ASP A 27 9.59 -15.23 4.98
C ASP A 27 10.47 -15.77 3.85
N ASP A 28 9.94 -16.66 2.99
CA ASP A 28 10.67 -17.16 1.82
C ASP A 28 11.03 -16.01 0.87
N LEU A 29 10.12 -15.08 0.67
CA LEU A 29 10.39 -13.87 -0.13
C LEU A 29 11.41 -12.97 0.57
N ALA A 30 11.28 -12.80 1.88
CA ALA A 30 12.21 -11.98 2.65
C ALA A 30 13.66 -12.50 2.55
N GLU A 31 13.85 -13.83 2.64
CA GLU A 31 15.18 -14.45 2.49
C GLU A 31 15.80 -14.17 1.12
N VAL A 32 15.01 -14.28 0.05
CA VAL A 32 15.49 -14.01 -1.33
C VAL A 32 15.84 -12.53 -1.53
N LEU A 33 15.16 -11.64 -0.82
CA LEU A 33 15.36 -10.20 -0.95
C LEU A 33 16.56 -9.65 -0.17
N VAL A 34 17.09 -10.39 0.78
CA VAL A 34 18.28 -9.96 1.54
C VAL A 34 19.47 -9.75 0.59
N GLY A 35 20.03 -8.54 0.60
CA GLY A 35 21.15 -8.16 -0.26
C GLY A 35 20.82 -7.94 -1.73
N SER A 36 19.52 -7.97 -2.10
CA SER A 36 19.08 -7.61 -3.45
C SER A 36 19.18 -6.10 -3.70
N ASP A 37 19.01 -5.69 -4.96
CA ASP A 37 18.93 -4.29 -5.36
C ASP A 37 17.49 -3.72 -5.37
N VAL A 38 16.55 -4.45 -4.77
CA VAL A 38 15.15 -4.03 -4.67
C VAL A 38 15.04 -2.81 -3.77
N ARG A 39 14.47 -1.74 -4.31
CA ARG A 39 14.32 -0.45 -3.62
C ARG A 39 12.97 -0.28 -2.95
N ILE A 40 11.95 -0.91 -3.49
CA ILE A 40 10.59 -0.88 -2.97
C ILE A 40 9.81 -2.09 -3.48
N ILE A 41 8.89 -2.57 -2.68
CA ILE A 41 7.89 -3.57 -3.04
C ILE A 41 6.54 -2.86 -3.16
N LEU A 42 5.88 -3.01 -4.31
CA LEU A 42 4.55 -2.48 -4.55
C LEU A 42 3.53 -3.62 -4.51
N SER A 43 2.44 -3.40 -3.81
CA SER A 43 1.34 -4.37 -3.72
C SER A 43 -0.02 -3.68 -3.67
N GLY A 44 -1.09 -4.47 -3.71
CA GLY A 44 -2.46 -3.98 -3.68
C GLY A 44 -3.39 -4.95 -2.96
N HIS A 45 -4.44 -5.40 -3.64
CA HIS A 45 -5.38 -6.44 -3.23
C HIS A 45 -6.29 -6.10 -2.05
N LEU A 46 -5.78 -5.43 -1.02
CA LEU A 46 -6.53 -5.16 0.20
C LEU A 46 -7.54 -4.01 0.06
N HIS A 47 -7.43 -3.20 -0.99
CA HIS A 47 -8.22 -1.99 -1.20
C HIS A 47 -8.13 -0.97 -0.03
N VAL A 48 -7.05 -1.05 0.73
CA VAL A 48 -6.68 -0.10 1.79
C VAL A 48 -5.24 0.30 1.56
N PRO A 49 -4.93 1.59 1.42
CA PRO A 49 -3.55 2.03 1.32
C PRO A 49 -2.81 1.78 2.63
N GLY A 50 -1.56 1.39 2.52
CA GLY A 50 -0.73 1.12 3.68
C GLY A 50 0.75 1.12 3.37
N SER A 51 1.55 1.07 4.41
CA SER A 51 3.00 0.95 4.31
C SER A 51 3.54 -0.03 5.35
N ALA A 52 4.62 -0.69 5.01
CA ALA A 52 5.31 -1.65 5.86
C ALA A 52 6.78 -1.76 5.45
N THR A 53 7.48 -2.70 6.04
CA THR A 53 8.86 -3.05 5.68
C THR A 53 9.01 -4.58 5.68
N LEU A 54 9.67 -5.12 4.65
CA LEU A 54 10.04 -6.52 4.55
C LEU A 54 11.55 -6.62 4.25
N ALA A 55 12.32 -7.35 5.05
CA ALA A 55 13.77 -7.48 4.89
C ALA A 55 14.52 -6.13 4.74
N GLY A 56 14.05 -5.08 5.43
CA GLY A 56 14.62 -3.74 5.33
C GLY A 56 14.15 -2.94 4.10
N ILE A 57 13.35 -3.52 3.21
CA ILE A 57 12.84 -2.90 1.99
C ILE A 57 11.47 -2.30 2.26
N PRO A 58 11.19 -1.04 1.87
CA PRO A 58 9.87 -0.44 1.98
C PRO A 58 8.83 -1.22 1.19
N VAL A 59 7.64 -1.37 1.75
CA VAL A 59 6.47 -1.95 1.08
C VAL A 59 5.38 -0.89 1.01
N ALA A 60 4.92 -0.57 -0.18
CA ALA A 60 3.77 0.29 -0.40
C ALA A 60 2.57 -0.55 -0.86
N ILE A 61 1.47 -0.46 -0.14
CA ILE A 61 0.21 -1.13 -0.47
C ILE A 61 -0.73 -0.06 -1.03
N ALA A 62 -1.18 -0.24 -2.26
CA ALA A 62 -2.09 0.68 -2.91
C ALA A 62 -3.54 0.47 -2.44
N GLY A 63 -4.32 1.53 -2.45
CA GLY A 63 -5.76 1.47 -2.33
C GLY A 63 -6.43 0.88 -3.56
N GLY A 64 -7.75 0.79 -3.53
CA GLY A 64 -8.54 0.33 -4.67
C GLY A 64 -9.24 1.49 -5.38
N LEU A 65 -9.36 1.38 -6.71
CA LEU A 65 -10.11 2.37 -7.53
C LEU A 65 -11.59 2.00 -7.69
N SER A 66 -11.94 0.72 -7.62
CA SER A 66 -13.33 0.26 -7.74
C SER A 66 -14.13 0.52 -6.45
N TYR A 67 -13.53 0.29 -5.33
CA TYR A 67 -14.05 0.55 -3.98
C TYR A 67 -12.88 0.54 -2.99
N ALA A 68 -13.07 1.08 -1.80
CA ALA A 68 -12.15 0.95 -0.68
C ALA A 68 -12.68 -0.06 0.35
N ALA A 69 -11.79 -0.74 1.04
CA ALA A 69 -12.15 -1.52 2.22
C ALA A 69 -12.12 -0.62 3.46
N ASP A 70 -13.05 -0.84 4.39
CA ASP A 70 -13.11 -0.11 5.64
C ASP A 70 -12.14 -0.70 6.68
N PRO A 71 -11.03 -0.04 7.00
CA PRO A 71 -10.06 -0.55 7.95
C PRO A 71 -10.60 -0.55 9.39
N MET A 72 -11.64 0.20 9.68
CA MET A 72 -12.25 0.28 11.01
C MET A 72 -13.27 -0.82 11.28
N TYR A 73 -13.63 -1.61 10.26
CA TYR A 73 -14.57 -2.74 10.40
C TYR A 73 -13.85 -4.07 10.73
N GLN A 74 -12.78 -4.00 11.50
CA GLN A 74 -11.75 -5.05 11.61
C GLN A 74 -12.24 -6.35 12.26
N ASN A 75 -13.09 -6.28 13.25
CA ASN A 75 -13.47 -7.45 14.06
C ASN A 75 -14.85 -8.04 13.69
N ARG A 76 -15.49 -7.51 12.66
CA ARG A 76 -16.84 -7.88 12.25
C ARG A 76 -16.92 -8.52 10.88
N GLY A 77 -15.83 -8.52 10.10
CA GLY A 77 -15.78 -9.04 8.75
C GLY A 77 -15.18 -8.04 7.76
N TYR A 78 -15.78 -7.95 6.59
CA TYR A 78 -15.34 -7.07 5.50
C TYR A 78 -16.46 -6.07 5.16
N ARG A 79 -16.11 -4.80 5.01
CA ARG A 79 -17.03 -3.77 4.55
C ARG A 79 -16.36 -2.95 3.43
N ALA A 80 -17.03 -2.88 2.28
CA ALA A 80 -16.63 -2.01 1.18
C ALA A 80 -17.22 -0.62 1.36
N MET A 81 -16.46 0.39 0.94
CA MET A 81 -16.87 1.81 0.98
C MET A 81 -16.68 2.44 -0.39
N THR A 82 -17.52 3.43 -0.69
CA THR A 82 -17.28 4.45 -1.71
C THR A 82 -16.60 5.67 -1.08
N GLU A 83 -16.09 6.58 -1.92
CA GLU A 83 -15.52 7.87 -1.49
C GLU A 83 -14.17 7.80 -0.75
N ALA A 84 -13.58 6.60 -0.64
CA ALA A 84 -12.25 6.40 -0.07
C ALA A 84 -11.30 5.72 -1.07
N GLN A 85 -11.66 5.68 -2.35
CA GLN A 85 -10.82 5.14 -3.41
C GLN A 85 -9.58 6.00 -3.57
N SER A 86 -8.46 5.35 -3.83
CA SER A 86 -7.17 6.01 -3.96
C SER A 86 -6.21 5.20 -4.82
N PHE A 87 -5.20 5.86 -5.32
CA PHE A 87 -4.00 5.24 -5.87
C PHE A 87 -2.75 5.79 -5.17
N THR A 88 -1.62 5.13 -5.37
CA THR A 88 -0.36 5.54 -4.77
C THR A 88 0.61 5.98 -5.87
N VAL A 89 1.15 7.18 -5.73
CA VAL A 89 2.29 7.67 -6.52
C VAL A 89 3.56 7.26 -5.80
N VAL A 90 4.52 6.74 -6.54
CA VAL A 90 5.84 6.37 -6.03
C VAL A 90 6.91 7.11 -6.83
N GLU A 91 7.75 7.84 -6.14
CA GLU A 91 8.87 8.58 -6.72
C GLU A 91 10.18 7.99 -6.23
N LEU A 92 11.06 7.69 -7.17
CA LEU A 92 12.37 7.08 -6.91
C LEU A 92 13.48 8.09 -7.12
N TYR A 93 14.10 8.52 -6.05
CA TYR A 93 15.28 9.39 -6.07
C TYR A 93 16.54 8.60 -5.70
N PRO A 94 17.74 9.07 -6.01
CA PRO A 94 18.97 8.50 -5.49
C PRO A 94 18.93 8.42 -3.95
N GLY A 95 18.98 7.19 -3.40
CA GLY A 95 18.96 6.95 -1.95
C GLY A 95 17.62 7.15 -1.24
N GLN A 96 16.55 7.52 -1.95
CA GLN A 96 15.24 7.78 -1.35
C GLN A 96 14.09 7.17 -2.17
N VAL A 97 13.04 6.79 -1.46
CA VAL A 97 11.75 6.41 -2.07
C VAL A 97 10.67 7.22 -1.37
N VAL A 98 9.87 7.92 -2.15
CA VAL A 98 8.73 8.73 -1.65
C VAL A 98 7.45 8.11 -2.15
N THR A 99 6.47 7.95 -1.26
CA THR A 99 5.14 7.47 -1.61
C THR A 99 4.08 8.50 -1.19
N MET A 100 3.08 8.67 -2.03
CA MET A 100 1.96 9.57 -1.76
C MET A 100 0.65 8.90 -2.15
N VAL A 101 -0.28 8.84 -1.21
CA VAL A 101 -1.64 8.34 -1.48
C VAL A 101 -2.48 9.48 -2.04
N VAL A 102 -3.08 9.26 -3.21
CA VAL A 102 -3.91 10.24 -3.91
C VAL A 102 -5.35 9.76 -3.89
N PRO A 103 -6.26 10.44 -3.16
CA PRO A 103 -7.69 10.13 -3.20
C PRO A 103 -8.28 10.51 -4.56
N VAL A 104 -9.22 9.69 -5.06
CA VAL A 104 -9.92 9.94 -6.34
C VAL A 104 -11.37 10.32 -6.16
N SER A 105 -11.88 10.29 -4.92
CA SER A 105 -13.24 10.74 -4.60
C SER A 105 -13.36 12.26 -4.69
N ALA A 106 -14.59 12.73 -4.94
CA ALA A 106 -14.88 14.15 -4.92
C ALA A 106 -14.60 14.74 -3.52
N HIS A 107 -13.96 15.90 -3.50
CA HIS A 107 -13.65 16.62 -2.27
C HIS A 107 -13.91 18.13 -2.47
N SER A 108 -14.14 18.83 -1.37
CA SER A 108 -14.25 20.29 -1.36
C SER A 108 -12.91 20.91 -1.01
N THR A 109 -12.52 21.95 -1.74
CA THR A 109 -11.35 22.76 -1.39
C THR A 109 -11.67 23.62 -0.18
N LEU A 110 -10.92 23.47 0.90
CA LEU A 110 -11.06 24.33 2.09
C LEU A 110 -10.33 25.66 1.90
N TYR A 111 -9.15 25.62 1.34
CA TYR A 111 -8.37 26.80 0.95
C TYR A 111 -7.37 26.41 -0.12
N GLN A 112 -6.85 27.40 -0.83
CA GLN A 112 -5.85 27.22 -1.87
C GLN A 112 -4.75 28.26 -1.70
N ILE A 113 -3.51 27.83 -1.92
CA ILE A 113 -2.36 28.71 -1.99
C ILE A 113 -1.68 28.46 -3.32
N ASP A 114 -1.64 29.47 -4.17
CA ASP A 114 -0.95 29.38 -5.44
C ASP A 114 0.52 29.76 -5.25
N VAL A 115 1.42 28.99 -5.84
CA VAL A 115 2.85 29.28 -5.89
C VAL A 115 3.19 29.82 -7.27
N GLY A 116 3.84 30.98 -7.26
CA GLY A 116 4.25 31.65 -8.48
C GLY A 116 5.38 30.95 -9.23
#